data_5b53c14d4ca8a14e5786d4514ff34a42
#
_entry.id   5b53c14d4ca8a14e5786d4514ff34a42
#
_cell.length_a   1.000
_cell.length_b   1.000
_cell.length_c   1.000
_cell.angle_alpha   90.00
_cell.angle_beta   90.00
_cell.angle_gamma   90.00
#
_symmetry.space_group_name_H-M   'P 1'
#
loop_
_entity.id
_entity.type
_entity.pdbx_description
1 polymer ?
#
loop_
_entity_poly.entity_id
_entity_poly.type
_entity_poly.pdbx_seq_one_letter_code
_entity_poly.pdbx_strand_id
1 'polypeptide(L)'
;HIVAQLQAKNNNAIGFSGADGNLIQSTKRNHPTIDYGFVGDVKQVNTKLLATLLENGIVPVFCAITHDKNGQLLNTNADTIASELAIALSEVLDVTLTYCFEKQGVLQDSEDDSSVITEINEELYNKLKAEKVIHSGMIPKLDNCFNSLSRGVQKIKIGHHKMLQNPDVLHTTITL
;
A
#
# COMPACT_ATOMS: atom_id res chain seq x y z
N HIS A 1 -15.23 10.27 -7.04
CA HIS A 1 -15.75 10.77 -5.76
C HIS A 1 -14.64 11.30 -4.83
N ILE A 2 -13.56 10.52 -4.55
CA ILE A 2 -12.45 10.92 -3.66
C ILE A 2 -11.83 12.25 -4.10
N VAL A 3 -11.45 12.39 -5.38
CA VAL A 3 -10.87 13.63 -5.93
C VAL A 3 -11.78 14.83 -5.68
N ALA A 4 -13.10 14.72 -5.95
CA ALA A 4 -14.05 15.79 -5.70
C ALA A 4 -14.14 16.21 -4.23
N GLN A 5 -14.03 15.23 -3.29
CA GLN A 5 -14.00 15.53 -1.86
C GLN A 5 -12.70 16.22 -1.42
N LEU A 6 -11.57 15.84 -2.02
CA LEU A 6 -10.28 16.50 -1.77
C LEU A 6 -10.29 17.94 -2.29
N GLN A 7 -10.80 18.16 -3.52
CA GLN A 7 -10.96 19.51 -4.07
C GLN A 7 -11.87 20.39 -3.21
N ALA A 8 -12.97 19.86 -2.70
CA ALA A 8 -13.88 20.58 -1.79
C ALA A 8 -13.20 21.02 -0.48
N LYS A 9 -12.06 20.41 -0.15
CA LYS A 9 -11.21 20.73 1.02
C LYS A 9 -9.95 21.50 0.65
N ASN A 10 -9.91 22.11 -0.56
CA ASN A 10 -8.76 22.85 -1.11
C ASN A 10 -7.47 22.01 -1.24
N ASN A 11 -7.60 20.67 -1.37
CA ASN A 11 -6.48 19.82 -1.73
C ASN A 11 -6.53 19.56 -3.23
N ASN A 12 -5.52 20.05 -3.95
CA ASN A 12 -5.43 19.86 -5.41
C ASN A 12 -5.10 18.39 -5.72
N ALA A 13 -6.08 17.63 -6.16
CA ALA A 13 -5.96 16.20 -6.40
C ALA A 13 -6.33 15.80 -7.82
N ILE A 14 -5.65 14.80 -8.36
CA ILE A 14 -5.93 14.24 -9.69
C ILE A 14 -6.06 12.71 -9.55
N GLY A 15 -7.11 12.14 -10.20
CA GLY A 15 -7.29 10.69 -10.29
C GLY A 15 -6.47 10.09 -11.42
N PHE A 16 -5.80 8.99 -11.14
CA PHE A 16 -4.97 8.26 -12.09
C PHE A 16 -5.28 6.77 -12.09
N SER A 17 -5.20 6.16 -13.27
CA SER A 17 -4.83 4.77 -13.43
C SER A 17 -3.30 4.67 -13.64
N GLY A 18 -2.76 3.47 -13.59
CA GLY A 18 -1.35 3.28 -13.93
C GLY A 18 -1.00 3.57 -15.39
N ALA A 19 -2.01 3.58 -16.29
CA ALA A 19 -1.82 3.91 -17.70
C ALA A 19 -1.59 5.41 -17.93
N ASP A 20 -2.22 6.27 -17.11
CA ASP A 20 -2.10 7.72 -17.24
C ASP A 20 -0.64 8.14 -16.99
N GLY A 21 -0.05 8.85 -17.95
CA GLY A 21 1.35 9.25 -17.88
C GLY A 21 2.35 8.06 -17.76
N ASN A 22 1.92 6.83 -18.09
CA ASN A 22 2.71 5.62 -17.90
C ASN A 22 3.22 5.51 -16.44
N LEU A 23 2.33 5.81 -15.47
CA LEU A 23 2.69 5.89 -14.06
C LEU A 23 3.01 4.54 -13.44
N ILE A 24 2.25 3.48 -13.77
CA ILE A 24 2.48 2.14 -13.22
C ILE A 24 2.36 1.11 -14.34
N GLN A 25 3.49 0.58 -14.77
CA GLN A 25 3.56 -0.51 -15.73
C GLN A 25 3.53 -1.84 -14.98
N SER A 26 2.75 -2.80 -15.51
CA SER A 26 2.64 -4.17 -15.00
C SER A 26 2.89 -5.20 -16.09
N THR A 27 3.12 -6.43 -15.69
CA THR A 27 3.06 -7.59 -16.57
C THR A 27 1.86 -8.43 -16.24
N LYS A 28 1.20 -9.02 -17.24
CA LYS A 28 0.11 -9.98 -16.98
C LYS A 28 0.65 -11.13 -16.15
N ARG A 29 -0.06 -11.46 -15.06
CA ARG A 29 0.31 -12.60 -14.21
C ARG A 29 0.16 -13.90 -14.97
N ASN A 30 1.24 -14.65 -15.09
CA ASN A 30 1.26 -15.96 -15.70
C ASN A 30 1.40 -17.04 -14.62
N HIS A 31 0.63 -18.13 -14.77
CA HIS A 31 0.74 -19.30 -13.90
C HIS A 31 0.54 -20.56 -14.76
N PRO A 32 1.30 -21.65 -14.50
CA PRO A 32 1.29 -22.82 -15.36
C PRO A 32 -0.05 -23.56 -15.44
N THR A 33 -0.91 -23.42 -14.42
CA THR A 33 -2.18 -24.17 -14.30
C THR A 33 -3.40 -23.29 -14.06
N ILE A 34 -3.23 -22.00 -13.76
CA ILE A 34 -4.34 -21.09 -13.41
C ILE A 34 -4.32 -19.91 -14.37
N ASP A 35 -5.42 -19.67 -15.07
CA ASP A 35 -5.64 -18.41 -15.80
C ASP A 35 -6.23 -17.35 -14.84
N TYR A 36 -5.42 -16.38 -14.46
CA TYR A 36 -5.86 -15.22 -13.66
C TYR A 36 -6.54 -14.12 -14.48
N GLY A 37 -6.78 -14.34 -15.79
CA GLY A 37 -7.35 -13.33 -16.66
C GLY A 37 -6.43 -12.11 -16.81
N PHE A 38 -6.96 -10.92 -16.57
CA PHE A 38 -6.23 -9.66 -16.70
C PHE A 38 -5.63 -9.15 -15.38
N VAL A 39 -5.09 -10.04 -14.55
CA VAL A 39 -4.35 -9.66 -13.35
C VAL A 39 -2.94 -9.20 -13.72
N GLY A 40 -2.51 -8.07 -13.15
CA GLY A 40 -1.20 -7.47 -13.35
C GLY A 40 -0.30 -7.55 -12.12
N ASP A 41 0.96 -7.85 -12.34
CA ASP A 41 2.04 -7.71 -11.36
C ASP A 41 2.87 -6.47 -11.72
N VAL A 42 3.04 -5.55 -10.76
CA VAL A 42 3.76 -4.29 -11.00
C VAL A 42 5.21 -4.58 -11.38
N LYS A 43 5.65 -3.95 -12.47
CA LYS A 43 7.01 -4.06 -13.00
C LYS A 43 7.82 -2.79 -12.77
N GLN A 44 7.17 -1.64 -12.95
CA GLN A 44 7.86 -0.35 -12.90
C GLN A 44 6.88 0.76 -12.54
N VAL A 45 7.33 1.71 -11.74
CA VAL A 45 6.67 2.97 -11.43
C VAL A 45 7.45 4.12 -12.06
N ASN A 46 6.75 5.11 -12.62
CA ASN A 46 7.36 6.34 -13.13
C ASN A 46 7.60 7.32 -11.97
N THR A 47 8.63 7.05 -11.17
CA THR A 47 9.00 7.83 -9.98
C THR A 47 9.20 9.31 -10.31
N LYS A 48 9.81 9.63 -11.47
CA LYS A 48 10.06 11.01 -11.88
C LYS A 48 8.78 11.81 -12.06
N LEU A 49 7.78 11.27 -12.78
CA LEU A 49 6.51 11.95 -12.97
C LEU A 49 5.75 12.08 -11.65
N LEU A 50 5.77 11.01 -10.83
CA LEU A 50 5.11 11.02 -9.53
C LEU A 50 5.70 12.06 -8.58
N ALA A 51 7.03 12.15 -8.48
CA ALA A 51 7.72 13.19 -7.70
C ALA A 51 7.37 14.60 -8.22
N THR A 52 7.37 14.82 -9.54
CA THR A 52 6.99 16.10 -10.13
C THR A 52 5.56 16.51 -9.76
N LEU A 53 4.60 15.59 -9.73
CA LEU A 53 3.22 15.89 -9.29
C LEU A 53 3.19 16.36 -7.83
N LEU A 54 3.89 15.64 -6.94
CA LEU A 54 3.97 15.98 -5.52
C LEU A 54 4.66 17.31 -5.27
N GLU A 55 5.78 17.60 -5.96
CA GLU A 55 6.52 18.87 -5.89
C GLU A 55 5.66 20.07 -6.32
N ASN A 56 4.69 19.84 -7.22
CA ASN A 56 3.72 20.87 -7.63
C ASN A 56 2.45 20.89 -6.77
N GLY A 57 2.45 20.24 -5.61
CA GLY A 57 1.32 20.22 -4.67
C GLY A 57 0.10 19.46 -5.17
N ILE A 58 0.28 18.54 -6.11
CA ILE A 58 -0.80 17.69 -6.62
C ILE A 58 -0.83 16.40 -5.81
N VAL A 59 -2.00 16.06 -5.28
CA VAL A 59 -2.25 14.79 -4.59
C VAL A 59 -2.72 13.74 -5.61
N PRO A 60 -1.88 12.74 -5.97
CA PRO A 60 -2.27 11.70 -6.90
C PRO A 60 -3.16 10.66 -6.21
N VAL A 61 -4.31 10.38 -6.79
CA VAL A 61 -5.28 9.38 -6.30
C VAL A 61 -5.35 8.24 -7.32
N PHE A 62 -4.83 7.08 -6.95
CA PHE A 62 -4.77 5.93 -7.85
C PHE A 62 -5.97 5.00 -7.70
N CYS A 63 -6.43 4.43 -8.82
CA CYS A 63 -7.28 3.24 -8.84
C CYS A 63 -6.43 1.98 -9.08
N ALA A 64 -7.04 0.81 -8.86
CA ALA A 64 -6.36 -0.49 -8.95
C ALA A 64 -6.18 -0.99 -10.41
N ILE A 65 -5.95 -0.08 -11.36
CA ILE A 65 -5.75 -0.40 -12.79
C ILE A 65 -4.35 0.02 -13.21
N THR A 66 -3.64 -0.90 -13.84
CA THR A 66 -2.31 -0.70 -14.43
C THR A 66 -2.34 -1.05 -15.93
N HIS A 67 -1.21 -1.06 -16.61
CA HIS A 67 -1.14 -1.42 -18.04
C HIS A 67 0.17 -2.14 -18.39
N ASP A 68 0.18 -2.84 -19.53
CA ASP A 68 1.31 -3.64 -19.98
C ASP A 68 2.21 -2.96 -21.04
N LYS A 69 1.95 -1.71 -21.38
CA LYS A 69 2.55 -0.96 -22.49
C LYS A 69 2.14 -1.40 -23.90
N ASN A 70 1.36 -2.47 -24.04
CA ASN A 70 0.90 -2.98 -25.34
C ASN A 70 -0.58 -2.67 -25.59
N GLY A 71 -1.16 -1.80 -24.77
CA GLY A 71 -2.56 -1.37 -24.88
C GLY A 71 -3.53 -2.16 -23.98
N GLN A 72 -3.05 -3.13 -23.22
CA GLN A 72 -3.87 -3.90 -22.31
C GLN A 72 -3.90 -3.31 -20.91
N LEU A 73 -5.08 -3.03 -20.37
CA LEU A 73 -5.27 -2.69 -18.96
C LEU A 73 -5.27 -3.96 -18.11
N LEU A 74 -4.68 -3.86 -16.92
CA LEU A 74 -4.55 -4.96 -15.97
C LEU A 74 -5.11 -4.54 -14.61
N ASN A 75 -5.83 -5.46 -13.95
CA ASN A 75 -6.29 -5.30 -12.57
C ASN A 75 -5.16 -5.70 -11.63
N THR A 76 -4.76 -4.81 -10.73
CA THR A 76 -3.67 -5.04 -9.79
C THR A 76 -4.18 -4.87 -8.36
N ASN A 77 -3.67 -5.68 -7.43
CA ASN A 77 -4.03 -5.55 -6.02
C ASN A 77 -3.67 -4.16 -5.48
N ALA A 78 -4.60 -3.50 -4.80
CA ALA A 78 -4.42 -2.13 -4.32
C ALA A 78 -3.30 -2.01 -3.26
N ASP A 79 -3.15 -3.01 -2.38
CA ASP A 79 -2.05 -3.03 -1.39
C ASP A 79 -0.69 -3.13 -2.09
N THR A 80 -0.61 -3.92 -3.18
CA THR A 80 0.59 -4.02 -4.01
C THR A 80 0.91 -2.69 -4.70
N ILE A 81 -0.10 -2.01 -5.25
CA ILE A 81 0.09 -0.66 -5.84
C ILE A 81 0.61 0.32 -4.79
N ALA A 82 0.00 0.34 -3.60
CA ALA A 82 0.43 1.23 -2.53
C ALA A 82 1.89 0.95 -2.11
N SER A 83 2.27 -0.34 -1.96
CA SER A 83 3.64 -0.75 -1.66
C SER A 83 4.62 -0.32 -2.74
N GLU A 84 4.35 -0.60 -4.01
CA GLU A 84 5.26 -0.29 -5.11
C GLU A 84 5.41 1.23 -5.36
N LEU A 85 4.34 2.01 -5.13
CA LEU A 85 4.41 3.47 -5.14
C LEU A 85 5.29 3.99 -3.99
N ALA A 86 5.12 3.44 -2.78
CA ALA A 86 5.92 3.82 -1.61
C ALA A 86 7.40 3.48 -1.80
N ILE A 87 7.71 2.29 -2.31
CA ILE A 87 9.08 1.85 -2.63
C ILE A 87 9.71 2.77 -3.69
N ALA A 88 9.01 3.03 -4.79
CA ALA A 88 9.53 3.90 -5.83
C ALA A 88 9.80 5.33 -5.34
N LEU A 89 8.92 5.88 -4.50
CA LEU A 89 9.11 7.20 -3.92
C LEU A 89 10.21 7.23 -2.85
N SER A 90 10.48 6.13 -2.15
CA SER A 90 11.53 6.07 -1.12
C SER A 90 12.95 6.25 -1.69
N GLU A 91 13.12 6.11 -3.01
CA GLU A 91 14.37 6.43 -3.70
C GLU A 91 14.71 7.94 -3.68
N VAL A 92 13.69 8.81 -3.51
CA VAL A 92 13.83 10.26 -3.63
C VAL A 92 13.20 11.07 -2.48
N LEU A 93 12.40 10.43 -1.64
CA LEU A 93 11.68 11.05 -0.53
C LEU A 93 11.70 10.15 0.71
N ASP A 94 11.48 10.76 1.87
CA ASP A 94 11.19 10.06 3.11
C ASP A 94 9.72 9.60 3.11
N VAL A 95 9.49 8.29 3.05
CA VAL A 95 8.15 7.73 2.85
C VAL A 95 7.65 6.99 4.08
N THR A 96 6.46 7.34 4.53
CA THR A 96 5.65 6.55 5.45
C THR A 96 4.46 5.96 4.69
N LEU A 97 4.38 4.63 4.60
CA LEU A 97 3.23 3.94 4.04
C LEU A 97 2.19 3.67 5.12
N THR A 98 0.94 4.06 4.87
CA THR A 98 -0.14 3.86 5.84
C THR A 98 -1.28 3.06 5.22
N TYR A 99 -1.56 1.90 5.79
CA TYR A 99 -2.73 1.09 5.43
C TYR A 99 -3.89 1.38 6.39
N CYS A 100 -4.98 1.90 5.83
CA CYS A 100 -6.21 2.16 6.58
C CYS A 100 -7.21 1.03 6.39
N PHE A 101 -7.79 0.53 7.50
CA PHE A 101 -8.83 -0.49 7.48
C PHE A 101 -9.78 -0.35 8.68
N GLU A 102 -10.65 -1.32 8.94
CA GLU A 102 -11.72 -1.20 9.94
C GLU A 102 -11.23 -1.33 11.39
N LYS A 103 -10.17 -2.13 11.62
CA LYS A 103 -9.60 -2.34 12.95
C LYS A 103 -8.56 -1.28 13.29
N GLN A 104 -8.27 -1.13 14.58
CA GLN A 104 -7.28 -0.14 15.06
C GLN A 104 -5.84 -0.53 14.74
N GLY A 105 -5.56 -1.80 14.47
CA GLY A 105 -4.24 -2.31 14.16
C GLY A 105 -4.27 -3.82 13.91
N VAL A 106 -3.11 -4.45 13.92
CA VAL A 106 -2.98 -5.90 13.94
C VAL A 106 -3.34 -6.37 15.34
N LEU A 107 -4.32 -7.26 15.45
CA LEU A 107 -4.82 -7.76 16.73
C LEU A 107 -4.09 -9.03 17.13
N GLN A 108 -3.83 -9.18 18.41
CA GLN A 108 -3.35 -10.43 18.99
C GLN A 108 -4.49 -11.48 19.08
N ASP A 109 -5.72 -11.03 19.34
CA ASP A 109 -6.94 -11.81 19.31
C ASP A 109 -7.93 -11.14 18.36
N SER A 110 -8.36 -11.83 17.31
CA SER A 110 -9.28 -11.30 16.29
C SER A 110 -10.65 -10.89 16.85
N GLU A 111 -11.06 -11.47 17.98
CA GLU A 111 -12.33 -11.21 18.64
C GLU A 111 -12.24 -10.08 19.68
N ASP A 112 -11.03 -9.64 20.04
CA ASP A 112 -10.79 -8.52 20.95
C ASP A 112 -10.17 -7.32 20.26
N ASP A 113 -10.98 -6.31 19.94
CA ASP A 113 -10.54 -5.06 19.31
C ASP A 113 -9.55 -4.24 20.16
N SER A 114 -9.43 -4.53 21.46
CA SER A 114 -8.45 -3.88 22.34
C SER A 114 -7.06 -4.53 22.32
N SER A 115 -6.95 -5.73 21.73
CA SER A 115 -5.71 -6.53 21.68
C SER A 115 -4.71 -6.07 20.60
N VAL A 116 -4.65 -4.78 20.29
CA VAL A 116 -3.77 -4.24 19.24
C VAL A 116 -2.31 -4.42 19.61
N ILE A 117 -1.54 -5.03 18.70
CA ILE A 117 -0.08 -5.10 18.78
C ILE A 117 0.46 -3.78 18.21
N THR A 118 1.01 -2.92 19.05
CA THR A 118 1.41 -1.56 18.67
C THR A 118 2.67 -1.51 17.80
N GLU A 119 3.54 -2.50 17.93
CA GLU A 119 4.77 -2.60 17.15
C GLU A 119 5.04 -4.05 16.76
N ILE A 120 5.39 -4.27 15.48
CA ILE A 120 5.74 -5.59 14.95
C ILE A 120 7.04 -5.44 14.16
N ASN A 121 8.10 -6.08 14.64
CA ASN A 121 9.33 -6.31 13.89
C ASN A 121 9.32 -7.71 13.25
N GLU A 122 10.34 -8.01 12.45
CA GLU A 122 10.44 -9.27 11.72
C GLU A 122 10.48 -10.50 12.66
N GLU A 123 11.15 -10.40 13.81
CA GLU A 123 11.23 -11.48 14.80
C GLU A 123 9.84 -11.78 15.39
N LEU A 124 9.15 -10.75 15.86
CA LEU A 124 7.80 -10.89 16.41
C LEU A 124 6.81 -11.37 15.33
N TYR A 125 6.92 -10.88 14.09
CA TYR A 125 6.09 -11.34 12.98
C TYR A 125 6.24 -12.85 12.76
N ASN A 126 7.48 -13.35 12.67
CA ASN A 126 7.76 -14.76 12.45
C ASN A 126 7.21 -15.63 13.60
N LYS A 127 7.33 -15.16 14.85
CA LYS A 127 6.74 -15.81 16.02
C LYS A 127 5.21 -15.87 15.93
N LEU A 128 4.54 -14.75 15.71
CA LEU A 128 3.08 -14.66 15.62
C LEU A 128 2.52 -15.51 14.45
N LYS A 129 3.27 -15.58 13.33
CA LYS A 129 2.93 -16.44 12.18
C LYS A 129 3.04 -17.92 12.52
N ALA A 130 4.10 -18.33 13.23
CA ALA A 130 4.30 -19.71 13.67
C ALA A 130 3.24 -20.16 14.70
N GLU A 131 2.88 -19.27 15.62
CA GLU A 131 1.85 -19.48 16.64
C GLU A 131 0.42 -19.37 16.09
N LYS A 132 0.25 -19.03 14.79
CA LYS A 132 -1.06 -18.84 14.13
C LYS A 132 -1.95 -17.76 14.79
N VAL A 133 -1.34 -16.82 15.47
CA VAL A 133 -2.03 -15.65 16.06
C VAL A 133 -2.53 -14.74 14.97
N ILE A 134 -1.72 -14.50 13.92
CA ILE A 134 -2.09 -13.63 12.81
C ILE A 134 -3.06 -14.36 11.89
N HIS A 135 -4.21 -13.73 11.63
CA HIS A 135 -5.21 -14.24 10.71
C HIS A 135 -4.63 -14.39 9.28
N SER A 136 -4.99 -15.48 8.60
CA SER A 136 -4.42 -15.85 7.28
C SER A 136 -4.52 -14.73 6.24
N GLY A 137 -5.58 -13.90 6.27
CA GLY A 137 -5.74 -12.75 5.37
C GLY A 137 -4.78 -11.58 5.66
N MET A 138 -4.21 -11.48 6.87
CA MET A 138 -3.25 -10.44 7.24
C MET A 138 -1.81 -10.78 6.84
N ILE A 139 -1.49 -12.08 6.71
CA ILE A 139 -0.14 -12.54 6.37
C ILE A 139 0.38 -11.91 5.07
N PRO A 140 -0.35 -11.94 3.93
CA PRO A 140 0.13 -11.32 2.69
C PRO A 140 0.35 -9.81 2.82
N LYS A 141 -0.45 -9.12 3.64
CA LYS A 141 -0.28 -7.68 3.91
C LYS A 141 1.01 -7.42 4.70
N LEU A 142 1.29 -8.20 5.74
CA LEU A 142 2.52 -8.05 6.53
C LEU A 142 3.75 -8.46 5.71
N ASP A 143 3.68 -9.52 4.90
CA ASP A 143 4.76 -9.89 3.97
C ASP A 143 5.08 -8.71 3.01
N ASN A 144 4.06 -8.03 2.47
CA ASN A 144 4.24 -6.82 1.66
C ASN A 144 4.87 -5.67 2.46
N CYS A 145 4.50 -5.51 3.74
CA CYS A 145 5.09 -4.47 4.60
C CYS A 145 6.59 -4.70 4.79
N PHE A 146 7.01 -5.91 5.18
CA PHE A 146 8.43 -6.23 5.37
C PHE A 146 9.22 -6.12 4.06
N ASN A 147 8.66 -6.57 2.92
CA ASN A 147 9.26 -6.36 1.61
C ASN A 147 9.43 -4.86 1.31
N SER A 148 8.46 -4.02 1.65
CA SER A 148 8.55 -2.57 1.41
C SER A 148 9.60 -1.90 2.28
N LEU A 149 9.68 -2.26 3.57
CA LEU A 149 10.72 -1.77 4.48
C LEU A 149 12.12 -2.16 3.99
N SER A 150 12.32 -3.43 3.60
CA SER A 150 13.63 -3.91 3.10
C SER A 150 14.05 -3.23 1.80
N ARG A 151 13.10 -2.61 1.06
CA ARG A 151 13.32 -1.85 -0.18
C ARG A 151 13.34 -0.33 0.02
N GLY A 152 13.46 0.16 1.27
CA GLY A 152 13.75 1.56 1.58
C GLY A 152 12.58 2.39 2.09
N VAL A 153 11.37 1.85 2.21
CA VAL A 153 10.28 2.55 2.91
C VAL A 153 10.66 2.69 4.39
N GLN A 154 10.62 3.91 4.93
CA GLN A 154 11.13 4.17 6.28
C GLN A 154 10.24 3.65 7.39
N LYS A 155 8.94 3.75 7.21
CA LYS A 155 7.95 3.38 8.24
C LYS A 155 6.66 2.90 7.59
N ILE A 156 6.05 1.90 8.19
CA ILE A 156 4.72 1.45 7.79
C ILE A 156 3.79 1.46 8.99
N LYS A 157 2.59 1.98 8.79
CA LYS A 157 1.52 2.00 9.78
C LYS A 157 0.30 1.24 9.28
N ILE A 158 -0.34 0.50 10.17
CA ILE A 158 -1.58 -0.23 9.89
C ILE A 158 -2.60 0.11 10.96
N GLY A 159 -3.79 0.57 10.56
CA GLY A 159 -4.83 0.87 11.54
C GLY A 159 -6.04 1.59 10.97
N HIS A 160 -6.89 2.05 11.88
CA HIS A 160 -8.10 2.77 11.53
C HIS A 160 -7.76 4.19 10.99
N HIS A 161 -8.52 4.69 10.03
CA HIS A 161 -8.26 6.00 9.39
C HIS A 161 -8.16 7.18 10.38
N LYS A 162 -8.70 7.07 11.59
CA LYS A 162 -8.57 8.10 12.64
C LYS A 162 -7.11 8.40 13.02
N MET A 163 -6.19 7.44 12.85
CA MET A 163 -4.76 7.66 13.10
C MET A 163 -4.12 8.70 12.17
N LEU A 164 -4.74 8.99 11.01
CA LEU A 164 -4.30 10.06 10.11
C LEU A 164 -4.60 11.46 10.66
N GLN A 165 -5.63 11.59 11.51
CA GLN A 165 -6.03 12.85 12.11
C GLN A 165 -5.38 13.07 13.48
N ASN A 166 -5.15 12.00 14.22
CA ASN A 166 -4.53 12.03 15.54
C ASN A 166 -3.50 10.89 15.65
N PRO A 167 -2.20 11.18 15.70
CA PRO A 167 -1.14 10.19 15.80
C PRO A 167 -1.17 9.37 17.10
N ASP A 168 -1.86 9.83 18.15
CA ASP A 168 -2.02 9.13 19.43
C ASP A 168 -3.09 8.02 19.35
N VAL A 169 -3.86 7.96 18.27
CA VAL A 169 -4.82 6.87 18.06
C VAL A 169 -4.06 5.56 17.91
N LEU A 170 -4.49 4.55 18.64
CA LEU A 170 -3.89 3.22 18.65
C LEU A 170 -3.80 2.66 17.22
N HIS A 171 -2.61 2.19 16.86
CA HIS A 171 -2.32 1.59 15.55
C HIS A 171 -1.09 0.68 15.67
N THR A 172 -0.85 -0.13 14.65
CA THR A 172 0.37 -0.95 14.56
C THR A 172 1.42 -0.24 13.71
N THR A 173 2.63 -0.11 14.21
CA THR A 173 3.82 0.29 13.46
C THR A 173 4.62 -0.96 13.09
N ILE A 174 5.02 -1.08 11.81
CA ILE A 174 5.89 -2.15 11.35
C ILE A 174 7.30 -1.59 11.16
N THR A 175 8.29 -2.29 11.73
CA THR A 175 9.73 -1.92 11.68
C THR A 175 10.59 -3.12 11.25
N LEU A 176 11.80 -2.85 10.74
CA LEU A 176 12.80 -3.91 10.51
C LEU A 176 13.42 -4.37 11.81
#